data_05e0d2e6d7909f07faa2a02c163e0116
#
_entry.id   05e0d2e6d7909f07faa2a02c163e0116
#
_cell.length_a   1.000
_cell.length_b   1.000
_cell.length_c   1.000
_cell.angle_alpha   90.00
_cell.angle_beta   90.00
_cell.angle_gamma   90.00
#
_symmetry.space_group_name_H-M   'P 1'
#
loop_
_entity.id
_entity.type
_entity.pdbx_description
1 polymer ?
#
loop_
_entity_poly.entity_id
_entity_poly.type
_entity_poly.pdbx_seq_one_letter_code
_entity_poly.pdbx_strand_id
1 'polypeptide(L)'
;PKKIYCLYDDVYNKVLVSNGKSLIINSDKIVNYYRYPLKKTPLNLILDKKFIISKIYQLKDDLNYPYYYVFDTNYEDASIKVFFDKNNLDLIGWEVTDIYQNKNQTFISEIQKNISVEKKLFNIQKYIN
;
A
#
# COMPACT_ATOMS: atom_id res chain seq x y z
N PRO A 1 -10.15 -4.60 -9.01
CA PRO A 1 -10.06 -3.49 -8.08
C PRO A 1 -9.35 -3.89 -6.79
N LYS A 2 -8.62 -2.96 -6.23
CA LYS A 2 -7.83 -3.14 -5.00
C LYS A 2 -6.79 -4.26 -5.11
N LYS A 3 -6.29 -4.51 -6.31
CA LYS A 3 -5.22 -5.47 -6.55
C LYS A 3 -3.89 -4.73 -6.59
N ILE A 4 -2.93 -5.25 -5.86
CA ILE A 4 -1.57 -4.73 -5.87
C ILE A 4 -0.60 -5.89 -5.70
N TYR A 5 0.55 -5.77 -6.34
CA TYR A 5 1.66 -6.69 -6.20
C TYR A 5 2.92 -5.86 -6.00
N CYS A 6 3.55 -6.03 -4.85
CA CYS A 6 4.77 -5.30 -4.50
C CYS A 6 5.90 -6.27 -4.18
N LEU A 7 7.03 -6.08 -4.83
CA LEU A 7 8.28 -6.71 -4.44
C LEU A 7 9.06 -5.70 -3.61
N TYR A 8 9.45 -6.09 -2.42
CA TYR A 8 10.27 -5.25 -1.57
C TYR A 8 11.74 -5.44 -1.94
N ASP A 9 12.44 -4.32 -2.09
CA ASP A 9 13.88 -4.33 -2.33
C ASP A 9 14.61 -4.48 -0.99
N ASP A 10 14.60 -5.71 -0.47
CA ASP A 10 15.27 -6.05 0.78
C ASP A 10 15.88 -7.44 0.70
N VAL A 11 16.66 -7.79 1.72
CA VAL A 11 17.37 -9.07 1.76
C VAL A 11 16.44 -10.26 1.99
N TYR A 12 15.19 -10.01 2.30
CA TYR A 12 14.20 -11.04 2.63
C TYR A 12 13.32 -11.43 1.43
N ASN A 13 13.48 -10.74 0.29
CA ASN A 13 12.64 -10.95 -0.89
C ASN A 13 11.15 -10.93 -0.53
N LYS A 14 10.78 -9.92 0.28
CA LYS A 14 9.42 -9.80 0.76
C LYS A 14 8.47 -9.45 -0.38
N VAL A 15 7.30 -10.07 -0.37
CA VAL A 15 6.24 -9.83 -1.34
C VAL A 15 4.97 -9.43 -0.59
N LEU A 16 4.32 -8.38 -1.07
CA LEU A 16 3.00 -7.97 -0.58
C LEU A 16 2.03 -8.10 -1.75
N VAL A 17 0.96 -8.86 -1.56
CA VAL A 17 -0.02 -9.10 -2.62
C VAL A 17 -1.43 -8.90 -2.07
N SER A 18 -2.24 -8.15 -2.78
CA SER A 18 -3.68 -8.09 -2.55
C SER A 18 -4.42 -8.60 -3.79
N ASN A 19 -5.36 -9.49 -3.59
CA ASN A 19 -6.25 -9.95 -4.66
C ASN A 19 -7.59 -9.21 -4.68
N GLY A 20 -7.74 -8.19 -3.82
CA GLY A 20 -8.97 -7.44 -3.65
C GLY A 20 -9.80 -7.86 -2.43
N LYS A 21 -9.47 -9.00 -1.83
CA LYS A 21 -10.17 -9.54 -0.65
C LYS A 21 -9.23 -9.84 0.50
N SER A 22 -8.06 -10.38 0.17
CA SER A 22 -7.05 -10.78 1.16
C SER A 22 -5.73 -10.12 0.84
N LEU A 23 -4.98 -9.81 1.89
CA LEU A 23 -3.62 -9.30 1.82
C LEU A 23 -2.68 -10.37 2.34
N ILE A 24 -1.66 -10.69 1.56
CA ILE A 24 -0.61 -11.63 1.95
C ILE A 24 0.72 -10.91 1.99
N ILE A 25 1.47 -11.14 3.05
CA ILE A 25 2.87 -10.73 3.16
C ILE A 25 3.69 -12.00 3.36
N ASN A 26 4.60 -12.26 2.45
CA ASN A 26 5.44 -13.44 2.48
C ASN A 26 6.89 -13.08 2.17
N SER A 27 7.80 -13.97 2.55
CA SER A 27 9.24 -13.80 2.33
C SER A 27 9.90 -15.18 2.25
N ASP A 28 10.93 -15.27 1.42
CA ASP A 28 11.74 -16.51 1.32
C ASP A 28 12.44 -16.86 2.63
N LYS A 29 12.67 -15.86 3.48
CA LYS A 29 13.42 -16.01 4.73
C LYS A 29 12.53 -16.21 5.94
N ILE A 30 11.22 -16.11 5.78
CA ILE A 30 10.26 -16.23 6.87
C ILE A 30 9.54 -17.58 6.73
N VAL A 31 9.54 -18.37 7.80
CA VAL A 31 8.88 -19.67 7.80
C VAL A 31 7.36 -19.50 7.68
N ASN A 32 6.82 -18.45 8.31
CA ASN A 32 5.39 -18.15 8.30
C ASN A 32 5.09 -16.98 7.37
N TYR A 33 3.93 -17.03 6.74
CA TYR A 33 3.38 -15.90 6.02
C TYR A 33 2.35 -15.17 6.89
N TYR A 34 2.05 -13.92 6.55
CA TYR A 34 0.98 -13.15 7.18
C TYR A 34 -0.16 -13.00 6.19
N ARG A 35 -1.37 -13.32 6.63
CA ARG A 35 -2.57 -13.18 5.83
C ARG A 35 -3.61 -12.38 6.60
N TYR A 36 -4.15 -11.35 5.95
CA TYR A 36 -5.16 -10.47 6.54
C TYR A 36 -6.34 -10.30 5.59
N PRO A 37 -7.58 -10.24 6.10
CA PRO A 37 -8.67 -9.71 5.29
C PRO A 37 -8.32 -8.28 4.89
N LEU A 38 -8.42 -7.95 3.62
CA LEU A 38 -8.06 -6.62 3.14
C LEU A 38 -8.87 -5.53 3.86
N LYS A 39 -10.14 -5.80 4.15
CA LYS A 39 -11.04 -4.88 4.86
C LYS A 39 -10.53 -4.47 6.23
N LYS A 40 -9.67 -5.25 6.84
CA LYS A 40 -9.11 -4.97 8.17
C LYS A 40 -7.75 -4.31 8.10
N THR A 41 -7.33 -3.87 6.93
CA THR A 41 -6.04 -3.22 6.73
C THR A 41 -6.21 -1.82 6.16
N PRO A 42 -5.27 -0.90 6.42
CA PRO A 42 -5.30 0.44 5.83
C PRO A 42 -5.29 0.42 4.30
N LEU A 43 -4.73 -0.61 3.68
CA LEU A 43 -4.70 -0.73 2.23
C LEU A 43 -6.08 -0.77 1.61
N ASN A 44 -7.10 -1.19 2.37
CA ASN A 44 -8.47 -1.17 1.88
C ASN A 44 -8.91 0.24 1.48
N LEU A 45 -8.48 1.26 2.23
CA LEU A 45 -8.73 2.66 1.88
C LEU A 45 -7.79 3.16 0.80
N ILE A 46 -6.51 2.86 0.94
CA ILE A 46 -5.47 3.35 0.02
C ILE A 46 -5.72 2.86 -1.42
N LEU A 47 -6.20 1.64 -1.57
CA LEU A 47 -6.49 1.04 -2.87
C LEU A 47 -7.92 1.32 -3.35
N ASP A 48 -8.71 2.04 -2.59
CA ASP A 48 -10.07 2.39 -2.99
C ASP A 48 -10.04 3.64 -3.86
N LYS A 49 -10.24 3.43 -5.15
CA LYS A 49 -10.19 4.51 -6.13
C LYS A 49 -11.24 5.59 -5.87
N LYS A 50 -12.44 5.20 -5.50
CA LYS A 50 -13.51 6.15 -5.20
C LYS A 50 -13.20 6.98 -3.97
N PHE A 51 -12.65 6.35 -2.95
CA PHE A 51 -12.24 7.05 -1.74
C PHE A 51 -11.16 8.09 -2.06
N ILE A 52 -10.12 7.70 -2.80
CA ILE A 52 -9.02 8.61 -3.15
C ILE A 52 -9.55 9.79 -3.99
N ILE A 53 -10.40 9.53 -4.98
CA ILE A 53 -10.97 10.59 -5.81
C ILE A 53 -11.78 11.56 -4.97
N SER A 54 -12.56 11.07 -4.00
CA SER A 54 -13.36 11.93 -3.12
C SER A 54 -12.52 12.83 -2.24
N LYS A 55 -11.24 12.49 -2.04
CA LYS A 55 -10.35 13.21 -1.13
C LYS A 55 -9.26 14.02 -1.85
N ILE A 56 -9.30 14.05 -3.18
CA ILE A 56 -8.24 14.70 -3.97
C ILE A 56 -8.10 16.19 -3.63
N TYR A 57 -9.19 16.86 -3.24
CA TYR A 57 -9.15 18.27 -2.84
C TYR A 57 -8.55 18.50 -1.45
N GLN A 58 -8.27 17.45 -0.72
CA GLN A 58 -7.63 17.53 0.59
C GLN A 58 -6.13 17.29 0.53
N LEU A 59 -5.59 17.09 -0.67
CA LEU A 59 -4.15 16.99 -0.86
C LEU A 59 -3.50 18.31 -0.48
N LYS A 60 -2.41 18.23 0.27
CA LYS A 60 -1.72 19.42 0.76
C LYS A 60 -0.21 19.27 0.60
N ASP A 61 0.47 20.43 0.63
CA ASP A 61 1.91 20.45 0.76
C ASP A 61 2.31 20.14 2.19
N ASP A 62 3.42 19.44 2.36
CA ASP A 62 4.00 19.15 3.66
C ASP A 62 5.51 19.44 3.59
N LEU A 63 6.01 20.27 4.49
CA LEU A 63 7.42 20.65 4.50
C LEU A 63 8.35 19.47 4.72
N ASN A 64 7.88 18.43 5.38
CA ASN A 64 8.65 17.20 5.59
C ASN A 64 8.71 16.33 4.33
N TYR A 65 7.86 16.60 3.35
CA TYR A 65 7.74 15.81 2.12
C TYR A 65 7.66 16.76 0.91
N PRO A 66 8.75 17.45 0.55
CA PRO A 66 8.69 18.53 -0.43
C PRO A 66 8.36 18.08 -1.85
N TYR A 67 8.54 16.80 -2.17
CA TYR A 67 8.31 16.29 -3.53
C TYR A 67 6.94 15.64 -3.71
N TYR A 68 6.13 15.58 -2.66
CA TYR A 68 4.88 14.85 -2.66
C TYR A 68 3.73 15.69 -2.14
N TYR A 69 2.54 15.48 -2.67
CA TYR A 69 1.33 15.88 -1.97
C TYR A 69 1.00 14.84 -0.91
N VAL A 70 0.48 15.29 0.21
CA VAL A 70 0.15 14.43 1.34
C VAL A 70 -1.35 14.50 1.61
N PHE A 71 -1.95 13.35 1.83
CA PHE A 71 -3.30 13.24 2.29
C PHE A 71 -3.31 12.51 3.63
N ASP A 72 -3.91 13.14 4.65
CA ASP A 72 -4.01 12.57 5.99
C ASP A 72 -5.37 11.94 6.20
N THR A 73 -5.39 10.75 6.74
CA THR A 73 -6.63 10.07 7.13
C THR A 73 -6.37 9.17 8.34
N ASN A 74 -7.42 8.53 8.81
CA ASN A 74 -7.32 7.58 9.92
C ASN A 74 -8.02 6.28 9.53
N TYR A 75 -7.51 5.19 10.05
CA TYR A 75 -8.13 3.89 9.93
C TYR A 75 -8.05 3.23 11.31
N GLU A 76 -9.23 3.05 11.93
CA GLU A 76 -9.29 2.61 13.33
C GLU A 76 -8.44 3.56 14.21
N ASP A 77 -7.47 3.02 14.93
CA ASP A 77 -6.62 3.81 15.83
C ASP A 77 -5.31 4.28 15.18
N ALA A 78 -5.12 3.98 13.89
CA ALA A 78 -3.92 4.35 13.18
C ALA A 78 -4.11 5.65 12.41
N SER A 79 -3.06 6.47 12.38
CA SER A 79 -2.97 7.65 11.51
C SER A 79 -2.27 7.25 10.22
N ILE A 80 -2.80 7.69 9.09
CA ILE A 80 -2.27 7.32 7.78
C ILE A 80 -1.96 8.58 6.99
N LYS A 81 -0.76 8.63 6.42
CA LYS A 81 -0.38 9.61 5.39
C LYS A 81 -0.27 8.87 4.08
N VAL A 82 -0.88 9.41 3.04
CA VAL A 82 -0.80 8.86 1.69
C VAL A 82 -0.09 9.88 0.82
N PHE A 83 0.89 9.42 0.04
CA PHE A 83 1.77 10.29 -0.74
C PHE A 83 1.48 10.15 -2.22
N PHE A 84 1.37 11.31 -2.89
CA PHE A 84 1.11 11.39 -4.32
C PHE A 84 2.19 12.24 -4.99
N ASP A 85 2.61 11.82 -6.17
CA ASP A 85 3.56 12.58 -6.97
C ASP A 85 2.96 13.93 -7.37
N LYS A 86 3.72 15.02 -7.22
CA LYS A 86 3.24 16.35 -7.54
C LYS A 86 3.04 16.58 -9.05
N ASN A 87 3.75 15.81 -9.88
CA ASN A 87 3.70 16.01 -11.32
C ASN A 87 2.52 15.29 -11.96
N ASN A 88 2.22 14.07 -11.54
CA ASN A 88 1.22 13.23 -12.21
C ASN A 88 0.14 12.68 -11.28
N LEU A 89 0.21 12.96 -9.97
CA LEU A 89 -0.72 12.50 -8.95
C LEU A 89 -0.74 10.97 -8.78
N ASP A 90 0.33 10.29 -9.18
CA ASP A 90 0.45 8.87 -8.91
C ASP A 90 0.60 8.61 -7.42
N LEU A 91 -0.03 7.54 -6.95
CA LEU A 91 0.21 7.03 -5.61
C LEU A 91 1.65 6.51 -5.54
N ILE A 92 2.46 7.06 -4.64
CA ILE A 92 3.86 6.65 -4.48
C ILE A 92 4.17 6.06 -3.14
N GLY A 93 3.28 6.13 -2.18
CA GLY A 93 3.55 5.50 -0.90
C GLY A 93 2.57 5.90 0.17
N TRP A 94 2.81 5.37 1.34
CA TRP A 94 2.01 5.68 2.52
C TRP A 94 2.83 5.46 3.78
N GLU A 95 2.38 6.10 4.86
CA GLU A 95 2.95 5.93 6.20
C GLU A 95 1.81 5.64 7.15
N VAL A 96 1.96 4.59 7.95
CA VAL A 96 1.00 4.24 9.00
C VAL A 96 1.66 4.44 10.35
N THR A 97 1.02 5.22 11.21
CA THR A 97 1.49 5.46 12.59
C THR A 97 0.45 4.85 13.54
N ASP A 98 0.88 3.92 14.39
CA ASP A 98 0.00 3.31 15.38
C ASP A 98 -0.14 4.19 16.63
N ILE A 99 -0.95 3.74 17.60
CA ILE A 99 -1.19 4.48 18.83
C ILE A 99 0.06 4.63 19.69
N TYR A 100 1.06 3.79 19.50
CA TYR A 100 2.33 3.85 20.22
C TYR A 100 3.38 4.67 19.48
N GLN A 101 2.98 5.39 18.41
CA GLN A 101 3.85 6.22 17.59
C GLN A 101 4.88 5.43 16.78
N ASN A 102 4.64 4.15 16.56
CA ASN A 102 5.44 3.35 15.63
C ASN A 102 5.04 3.67 14.21
N LYS A 103 6.00 3.99 13.37
CA LYS A 103 5.77 4.40 11.98
C LYS A 103 6.29 3.33 11.02
N ASN A 104 5.44 2.98 10.06
CA ASN A 104 5.80 2.12 8.95
C ASN A 104 5.57 2.89 7.66
N GLN A 105 6.63 3.04 6.86
CA GLN A 105 6.56 3.72 5.58
C GLN A 105 6.77 2.73 4.45
N THR A 106 6.00 2.89 3.40
CA THR A 106 6.16 2.14 2.16
C THR A 106 6.21 3.13 1.01
N PHE A 107 7.26 3.06 0.19
CA PHE A 107 7.38 3.83 -1.03
C PHE A 107 7.46 2.88 -2.22
N ILE A 108 6.76 3.24 -3.29
CA ILE A 108 6.66 2.44 -4.48
C ILE A 108 7.55 3.07 -5.55
N SER A 109 8.44 2.27 -6.14
CA SER A 109 9.22 2.67 -7.29
C SER A 109 8.87 1.77 -8.47
N GLU A 110 9.22 2.20 -9.68
CA GLU A 110 9.00 1.44 -10.90
C GLU A 110 7.52 1.03 -11.05
N ILE A 111 6.63 2.02 -10.84
CA ILE A 111 5.18 1.79 -10.89
C ILE A 111 4.76 1.48 -12.32
N GLN A 112 4.04 0.37 -12.48
CA GLN A 112 3.40 0.00 -13.73
C GLN A 112 1.91 -0.11 -13.49
N LYS A 113 1.13 0.69 -14.22
CA LYS A 113 -0.32 0.76 -14.04
C LYS A 113 -1.04 0.23 -15.26
N ASN A 114 -2.19 -0.41 -15.00
CA ASN A 114 -3.10 -0.84 -16.06
C ASN A 114 -2.42 -1.71 -17.13
N ILE A 115 -1.38 -2.44 -16.72
CA ILE A 115 -0.71 -3.38 -17.62
C ILE A 115 -1.41 -4.73 -17.58
N SER A 116 -1.22 -5.49 -18.66
CA SER A 116 -1.67 -6.88 -18.70
C SER A 116 -0.75 -7.69 -17.79
N VAL A 117 -1.27 -8.10 -16.64
CA VAL A 117 -0.52 -8.88 -15.66
C VAL A 117 -1.14 -10.28 -15.59
N GLU A 118 -0.29 -11.29 -15.48
CA GLU A 118 -0.75 -12.66 -15.32
C GLU A 118 -1.62 -12.78 -14.06
N LYS A 119 -2.81 -13.33 -14.21
CA LYS A 119 -3.75 -13.50 -13.11
C LYS A 119 -3.15 -14.31 -11.96
N LYS A 120 -2.23 -15.22 -12.27
CA LYS A 120 -1.57 -16.04 -11.25
C LYS A 120 -0.77 -15.23 -10.23
N LEU A 121 -0.34 -13.99 -10.57
CA LEU A 121 0.34 -13.13 -9.59
C LEU A 121 -0.56 -12.77 -8.42
N PHE A 122 -1.87 -12.76 -8.63
CA PHE A 122 -2.84 -12.42 -7.60
C PHE A 122 -3.49 -13.64 -6.97
N ASN A 123 -3.03 -14.83 -7.31
CA ASN A 123 -3.47 -16.07 -6.68
C ASN A 123 -2.73 -16.25 -5.36
N ILE A 124 -3.43 -15.98 -4.25
CA ILE A 124 -2.80 -15.96 -2.94
C ILE A 124 -2.30 -17.32 -2.48
N GLN A 125 -2.86 -18.43 -3.00
CA GLN A 125 -2.38 -19.76 -2.65
C GLN A 125 -0.90 -19.97 -3.01
N LYS A 126 -0.43 -19.27 -4.04
CA LYS A 126 0.96 -19.30 -4.46
C LYS A 126 1.93 -18.80 -3.37
N TYR A 127 1.46 -17.93 -2.48
CA TYR A 127 2.29 -17.28 -1.46
C TYR A 127 2.10 -17.88 -0.07
N ILE A 128 1.29 -18.93 0.04
CA ILE A 128 1.04 -19.63 1.30
C ILE A 128 1.98 -20.82 1.37
N ASN A 129 2.77 -20.87 2.43
CA ASN A 129 3.73 -21.94 2.66
C ASN A 129 3.07 -23.22 3.17
#